data_bc5b6c4f887653f30eccc3c9d56cf6f8
#
_entry.id   bc5b6c4f887653f30eccc3c9d56cf6f8
#
_cell.length_a   1.000
_cell.length_b   1.000
_cell.length_c   1.000
_cell.angle_alpha   90.00
_cell.angle_beta   90.00
_cell.angle_gamma   90.00
#
_symmetry.space_group_name_H-M   'P 1'
#
loop_
_entity.id
_entity.type
_entity.pdbx_description
1 polymer ?
#
loop_
_entity_poly.entity_id
_entity_poly.type
_entity_poly.pdbx_seq_one_letter_code
_entity_poly.pdbx_strand_id
1 'polypeptide(L)'
;MKKILRFASALLCGAMLLCSLSVTAFAENDDEVYDFDPNTDKIYSEAVYMVNTDTGDVVYKKNESKKMYPASTTKIMTCIIALEHLSEGALSKKVEVPYDCFNDFYEDPNYSDPSNAAIEPLQDNLTYKDCLYALMLPSACEAANILAYNIGGGSITKFIGMMNEKAKELGCTGTNFVNAHGLHNDNRPIPATGC
;
A
#
# COMPACT_ATOMS: atom_id res chain seq x y z
N MET A 1 -56.24 -27.06 -15.92
CA MET A 1 -55.39 -26.43 -14.92
C MET A 1 -54.27 -27.31 -14.35
N LYS A 2 -54.52 -28.53 -13.88
CA LYS A 2 -53.47 -29.41 -13.29
C LYS A 2 -52.35 -29.83 -14.27
N LYS A 3 -52.57 -29.92 -15.57
CA LYS A 3 -51.52 -30.27 -16.59
C LYS A 3 -50.61 -29.09 -16.89
N ILE A 4 -51.11 -27.87 -16.93
CA ILE A 4 -50.30 -26.64 -17.18
C ILE A 4 -49.35 -26.37 -16.01
N LEU A 5 -49.79 -26.61 -14.76
CA LEU A 5 -48.96 -26.43 -13.57
C LEU A 5 -47.80 -27.42 -13.53
N ARG A 6 -47.98 -28.64 -14.02
CA ARG A 6 -46.92 -29.66 -14.09
C ARG A 6 -45.87 -29.34 -15.16
N PHE A 7 -46.25 -28.74 -16.28
CA PHE A 7 -45.34 -28.29 -17.32
C PHE A 7 -44.53 -27.06 -16.86
N ALA A 8 -45.16 -26.13 -16.18
CA ALA A 8 -44.47 -24.95 -15.64
C ALA A 8 -43.42 -25.32 -14.57
N SER A 9 -43.74 -26.29 -13.69
CA SER A 9 -42.78 -26.73 -12.67
C SER A 9 -41.60 -27.52 -13.26
N ALA A 10 -41.83 -28.34 -14.33
CA ALA A 10 -40.75 -29.05 -15.01
C ALA A 10 -39.84 -28.08 -15.78
N LEU A 11 -40.38 -27.01 -16.37
CA LEU A 11 -39.58 -25.98 -17.06
C LEU A 11 -38.72 -25.16 -16.05
N LEU A 12 -39.28 -24.85 -14.87
CA LEU A 12 -38.57 -24.12 -13.83
C LEU A 12 -37.43 -24.96 -13.23
N CYS A 13 -37.64 -26.26 -13.00
CA CYS A 13 -36.60 -27.17 -12.52
C CYS A 13 -35.51 -27.40 -13.60
N GLY A 14 -35.86 -27.46 -14.86
CA GLY A 14 -34.92 -27.54 -15.96
C GLY A 14 -34.04 -26.30 -16.12
N ALA A 15 -34.62 -25.11 -15.92
CA ALA A 15 -33.88 -23.84 -15.95
C ALA A 15 -32.94 -23.69 -14.75
N MET A 16 -33.33 -24.15 -13.55
CA MET A 16 -32.43 -24.13 -12.37
C MET A 16 -31.28 -25.14 -12.50
N LEU A 17 -31.49 -26.31 -13.13
CA LEU A 17 -30.42 -27.28 -13.41
C LEU A 17 -29.42 -26.73 -14.45
N LEU A 18 -29.87 -25.99 -15.44
CA LEU A 18 -29.02 -25.36 -16.45
C LEU A 18 -28.22 -24.19 -15.87
N CYS A 19 -28.77 -23.43 -14.93
CA CYS A 19 -28.03 -22.39 -14.21
C CYS A 19 -26.99 -22.94 -13.23
N SER A 20 -27.20 -24.14 -12.66
CA SER A 20 -26.20 -24.75 -11.77
C SER A 20 -25.03 -25.39 -12.54
N LEU A 21 -25.18 -25.71 -13.82
CA LEU A 21 -24.10 -26.23 -14.67
C LEU A 21 -23.23 -25.15 -15.29
N SER A 22 -23.67 -23.90 -15.29
CA SER A 22 -22.88 -22.79 -15.84
C SER A 22 -21.99 -22.06 -14.81
N VAL A 23 -22.08 -22.41 -13.52
CA VAL A 23 -21.24 -21.81 -12.46
C VAL A 23 -19.94 -22.59 -12.24
N THR A 24 -19.81 -23.80 -12.77
CA THR A 24 -18.58 -24.61 -12.62
C THR A 24 -17.56 -24.41 -13.75
N ALA A 25 -17.82 -23.53 -14.73
CA ALA A 25 -16.94 -23.33 -15.88
C ALA A 25 -15.95 -22.15 -15.73
N PHE A 26 -15.90 -21.50 -14.56
CA PHE A 26 -14.95 -20.40 -14.30
C PHE A 26 -14.05 -20.62 -13.08
N ALA A 27 -13.89 -21.87 -12.66
CA ALA A 27 -12.87 -22.26 -11.71
C ALA A 27 -11.92 -23.24 -12.40
N GLU A 28 -11.33 -22.84 -13.51
CA GLU A 28 -10.04 -23.35 -13.91
C GLU A 28 -9.05 -22.65 -12.96
N ASN A 29 -8.82 -23.30 -11.83
CA ASN A 29 -7.65 -23.01 -11.01
C ASN A 29 -6.45 -23.47 -11.84
N ASP A 30 -5.98 -22.63 -12.73
CA ASP A 30 -4.58 -22.62 -13.09
C ASP A 30 -3.82 -22.07 -11.86
N ASP A 31 -3.73 -22.88 -10.82
CA ASP A 31 -2.66 -22.81 -9.85
C ASP A 31 -1.35 -23.20 -10.58
N GLU A 32 -1.03 -22.52 -11.67
CA GLU A 32 0.34 -22.45 -12.13
C GLU A 32 1.10 -21.68 -11.04
N VAL A 33 1.60 -22.42 -10.08
CA VAL A 33 2.61 -21.92 -9.16
C VAL A 33 3.76 -21.45 -10.04
N TYR A 34 3.88 -20.13 -10.18
CA TYR A 34 5.00 -19.56 -10.92
C TYR A 34 6.30 -20.02 -10.23
N ASP A 35 7.02 -20.92 -10.88
CA ASP A 35 8.28 -21.45 -10.38
C ASP A 35 9.38 -20.44 -10.73
N PHE A 36 9.63 -19.53 -9.78
CA PHE A 36 10.67 -18.51 -9.92
C PHE A 36 12.05 -19.16 -9.92
N ASP A 37 12.76 -19.11 -11.07
CA ASP A 37 14.15 -19.51 -11.18
C ASP A 37 15.06 -18.26 -11.29
N PRO A 38 15.82 -17.92 -10.24
CA PRO A 38 16.70 -16.76 -10.25
C PRO A 38 17.82 -16.81 -11.28
N ASN A 39 18.07 -17.97 -11.90
CA ASN A 39 19.10 -18.13 -12.94
C ASN A 39 18.56 -17.86 -14.36
N THR A 40 17.26 -18.05 -14.57
CA THR A 40 16.60 -17.87 -15.87
C THR A 40 15.73 -16.65 -15.93
N ASP A 41 15.09 -16.27 -14.79
CA ASP A 41 14.22 -15.12 -14.73
C ASP A 41 14.99 -13.81 -14.64
N LYS A 42 14.72 -12.90 -15.57
CA LYS A 42 15.43 -11.63 -15.66
C LYS A 42 14.91 -10.64 -14.61
N ILE A 43 15.69 -10.44 -13.55
CA ILE A 43 15.38 -9.48 -12.50
C ILE A 43 16.05 -8.13 -12.80
N TYR A 44 15.24 -7.13 -13.11
CA TYR A 44 15.68 -5.76 -13.42
C TYR A 44 15.98 -4.93 -12.17
N SER A 45 15.38 -5.27 -11.03
CA SER A 45 15.63 -4.55 -9.78
C SER A 45 17.10 -4.55 -9.39
N GLU A 46 17.60 -3.42 -8.93
CA GLU A 46 18.99 -3.27 -8.50
C GLU A 46 19.29 -4.01 -7.20
N ALA A 47 18.31 -4.05 -6.28
CA ALA A 47 18.37 -4.83 -5.05
C ALA A 47 17.09 -5.64 -4.89
N VAL A 48 17.21 -6.85 -4.34
CA VAL A 48 16.07 -7.75 -4.07
C VAL A 48 16.34 -8.50 -2.77
N TYR A 49 15.29 -8.67 -1.97
CA TYR A 49 15.25 -9.58 -0.85
C TYR A 49 13.88 -10.27 -0.85
N MET A 50 13.86 -11.55 -1.18
CA MET A 50 12.64 -12.36 -1.31
C MET A 50 12.62 -13.45 -0.23
N VAL A 51 11.56 -13.50 0.53
CA VAL A 51 11.38 -14.44 1.64
C VAL A 51 10.07 -15.19 1.48
N ASN A 52 10.09 -16.49 1.70
CA ASN A 52 8.88 -17.26 1.91
C ASN A 52 8.33 -16.93 3.31
N THR A 53 7.15 -16.33 3.38
CA THR A 53 6.56 -15.89 4.66
C THR A 53 6.08 -17.04 5.54
N ASP A 54 5.80 -18.20 4.99
CA ASP A 54 5.32 -19.37 5.74
C ASP A 54 6.47 -20.11 6.43
N THR A 55 7.65 -20.18 5.77
CA THR A 55 8.82 -20.91 6.28
C THR A 55 9.88 -19.99 6.87
N GLY A 56 9.90 -18.71 6.49
CA GLY A 56 10.97 -17.78 6.82
C GLY A 56 12.23 -17.92 5.97
N ASP A 57 12.23 -18.81 4.99
CA ASP A 57 13.40 -19.05 4.14
C ASP A 57 13.62 -17.93 3.14
N VAL A 58 14.88 -17.54 2.96
CA VAL A 58 15.27 -16.61 1.91
C VAL A 58 15.31 -17.33 0.57
N VAL A 59 14.36 -17.00 -0.31
CA VAL A 59 14.25 -17.60 -1.65
C VAL A 59 15.29 -17.01 -2.61
N TYR A 60 15.46 -15.68 -2.57
CA TYR A 60 16.41 -14.98 -3.43
C TYR A 60 16.87 -13.67 -2.81
N LYS A 61 18.11 -13.32 -3.05
CA LYS A 61 18.67 -12.03 -2.64
C LYS A 61 19.70 -11.52 -3.65
N LYS A 62 19.70 -10.21 -3.85
CA LYS A 62 20.59 -9.47 -4.72
C LYS A 62 20.85 -8.11 -4.09
N ASN A 63 22.10 -7.79 -3.78
CA ASN A 63 22.49 -6.51 -3.17
C ASN A 63 21.65 -6.13 -1.95
N GLU A 64 21.23 -7.08 -1.14
CA GLU A 64 20.28 -6.90 -0.03
C GLU A 64 20.77 -5.92 1.03
N SER A 65 22.09 -5.75 1.14
CA SER A 65 22.72 -4.81 2.09
C SER A 65 23.07 -3.45 1.46
N LYS A 66 22.76 -3.25 0.18
CA LYS A 66 23.04 -1.98 -0.49
C LYS A 66 22.10 -0.90 0.00
N LYS A 67 22.65 0.23 0.43
CA LYS A 67 21.86 1.41 0.77
C LYS A 67 21.29 2.02 -0.51
N MET A 68 19.97 2.23 -0.51
CA MET A 68 19.24 2.76 -1.65
C MET A 68 18.14 3.71 -1.18
N TYR A 69 17.69 4.58 -2.06
CA TYR A 69 16.47 5.34 -1.85
C TYR A 69 15.27 4.40 -2.06
N PRO A 70 14.40 4.22 -1.05
CA PRO A 70 13.31 3.25 -1.13
C PRO A 70 12.15 3.74 -2.01
N ALA A 71 12.15 5.02 -2.38
CA ALA A 71 11.03 5.66 -3.07
C ALA A 71 9.69 5.35 -2.36
N SER A 72 8.62 5.10 -3.08
CA SER A 72 7.29 4.86 -2.52
C SER A 72 7.15 3.60 -1.65
N THR A 73 8.17 2.72 -1.58
CA THR A 73 8.16 1.63 -0.59
C THR A 73 8.20 2.17 0.85
N THR A 74 8.64 3.40 1.05
CA THR A 74 8.52 4.16 2.32
C THR A 74 7.09 4.15 2.86
N LYS A 75 6.08 4.23 1.98
CA LYS A 75 4.66 4.28 2.35
C LYS A 75 4.17 3.01 3.05
N ILE A 76 4.88 1.90 2.90
CA ILE A 76 4.61 0.67 3.67
C ILE A 76 4.81 0.95 5.17
N MET A 77 5.91 1.61 5.55
CA MET A 77 6.14 1.98 6.94
C MET A 77 5.10 3.00 7.43
N THR A 78 4.75 3.98 6.61
CA THR A 78 3.68 4.93 6.92
C THR A 78 2.36 4.23 7.18
N CYS A 79 2.01 3.24 6.37
CA CYS A 79 0.80 2.43 6.55
C CYS A 79 0.85 1.60 7.85
N ILE A 80 1.99 0.97 8.15
CA ILE A 80 2.20 0.19 9.39
C ILE A 80 1.96 1.07 10.61
N ILE A 81 2.65 2.22 10.70
CA ILE A 81 2.48 3.16 11.82
C ILE A 81 1.02 3.63 11.92
N ALA A 82 0.39 3.94 10.80
CA ALA A 82 -1.02 4.36 10.80
C ALA A 82 -1.93 3.27 11.37
N LEU A 83 -1.79 2.03 10.92
CA LEU A 83 -2.62 0.93 11.39
C LEU A 83 -2.36 0.55 12.86
N GLU A 84 -1.14 0.69 13.35
CA GLU A 84 -0.83 0.44 14.76
C GLU A 84 -1.42 1.50 15.69
N HIS A 85 -1.63 2.74 15.22
CA HIS A 85 -2.15 3.84 16.01
C HIS A 85 -3.65 4.09 15.84
N LEU A 86 -4.28 3.49 14.84
CA LEU A 86 -5.69 3.63 14.56
C LEU A 86 -6.47 2.39 14.98
N SER A 87 -7.42 2.54 15.90
CA SER A 87 -8.41 1.49 16.14
C SER A 87 -9.34 1.36 14.93
N GLU A 88 -9.98 0.21 14.77
CA GLU A 88 -10.93 -0.04 13.67
C GLU A 88 -12.02 1.04 13.61
N GLY A 89 -12.56 1.46 14.75
CA GLY A 89 -13.55 2.53 14.85
C GLY A 89 -13.01 3.93 14.51
N ALA A 90 -11.67 4.11 14.48
CA ALA A 90 -11.07 5.38 14.10
C ALA A 90 -10.94 5.53 12.58
N LEU A 91 -10.97 4.44 11.80
CA LEU A 91 -10.83 4.47 10.35
C LEU A 91 -11.88 5.33 9.65
N SER A 92 -13.08 5.41 10.19
CA SER A 92 -14.18 6.23 9.66
C SER A 92 -14.17 7.68 10.15
N LYS A 93 -13.25 8.05 11.04
CA LYS A 93 -13.13 9.44 11.50
C LYS A 93 -12.50 10.29 10.42
N LYS A 94 -12.95 11.56 10.38
CA LYS A 94 -12.36 12.57 9.49
C LYS A 94 -10.94 12.90 9.89
N VAL A 95 -10.13 13.24 8.89
CA VAL A 95 -8.77 13.77 9.05
C VAL A 95 -8.77 15.28 8.85
N GLU A 96 -7.79 15.97 9.44
CA GLU A 96 -7.47 17.34 9.10
C GLU A 96 -6.54 17.35 7.88
N VAL A 97 -6.76 18.29 6.95
CA VAL A 97 -6.01 18.41 5.69
C VAL A 97 -5.42 19.82 5.59
N PRO A 98 -4.47 20.20 6.48
CA PRO A 98 -3.88 21.54 6.44
C PRO A 98 -2.92 21.70 5.26
N TYR A 99 -2.63 22.96 4.91
CA TYR A 99 -1.65 23.31 3.87
C TYR A 99 -0.27 22.69 4.12
N ASP A 100 0.13 22.52 5.37
CA ASP A 100 1.42 21.93 5.76
C ASP A 100 1.66 20.53 5.19
N CYS A 101 0.58 19.79 4.87
CA CYS A 101 0.69 18.47 4.23
C CYS A 101 1.18 18.54 2.78
N PHE A 102 1.23 19.73 2.18
CA PHE A 102 1.54 19.93 0.76
C PHE A 102 2.83 20.73 0.53
N ASN A 103 3.42 21.30 1.57
CA ASN A 103 4.59 22.19 1.46
C ASN A 103 5.77 21.52 0.77
N ASP A 104 6.01 20.23 1.04
CA ASP A 104 7.10 19.47 0.40
C ASP A 104 6.99 19.40 -1.13
N PHE A 105 5.78 19.57 -1.68
CA PHE A 105 5.51 19.40 -3.11
C PHE A 105 5.55 20.72 -3.88
N TYR A 106 5.28 21.83 -3.21
CA TYR A 106 5.25 23.16 -3.83
C TYR A 106 6.60 23.89 -3.81
N GLU A 107 7.46 23.53 -2.86
CA GLU A 107 8.72 24.25 -2.63
C GLU A 107 9.88 23.76 -3.51
N ASP A 108 9.76 22.57 -4.11
CA ASP A 108 10.84 22.01 -4.92
C ASP A 108 10.47 21.94 -6.41
N PRO A 109 11.06 22.81 -7.26
CA PRO A 109 10.79 22.83 -8.69
C PRO A 109 11.24 21.53 -9.41
N ASN A 110 12.00 20.66 -8.75
CA ASN A 110 12.39 19.36 -9.30
C ASN A 110 11.33 18.27 -9.04
N TYR A 111 10.36 18.51 -8.17
CA TYR A 111 9.20 17.65 -8.00
C TYR A 111 8.15 17.95 -9.05
N SER A 112 8.42 17.55 -10.28
CA SER A 112 7.57 17.88 -11.41
C SER A 112 6.22 17.17 -11.42
N ASP A 113 6.03 16.10 -10.68
CA ASP A 113 4.73 15.40 -10.56
C ASP A 113 4.76 14.28 -9.50
N PRO A 114 4.60 14.57 -8.20
CA PRO A 114 4.48 13.51 -7.20
C PRO A 114 3.21 12.70 -7.46
N SER A 115 3.28 11.37 -7.25
CA SER A 115 2.08 10.55 -7.28
C SER A 115 1.05 11.08 -6.26
N ASN A 116 -0.19 11.28 -6.72
CA ASN A 116 -1.23 11.95 -5.94
C ASN A 116 -2.60 11.30 -6.17
N ALA A 117 -3.55 11.65 -5.32
CA ALA A 117 -4.96 11.25 -5.39
C ALA A 117 -5.87 12.49 -5.58
N ALA A 118 -5.31 13.61 -6.03
CA ALA A 118 -6.00 14.88 -6.19
C ALA A 118 -6.70 15.38 -4.91
N ILE A 119 -6.08 15.15 -3.76
CA ILE A 119 -6.56 15.69 -2.48
C ILE A 119 -6.13 17.15 -2.41
N GLU A 120 -7.09 18.02 -2.11
CA GLU A 120 -6.86 19.46 -1.99
C GLU A 120 -6.74 19.89 -0.52
N PRO A 121 -5.96 20.95 -0.22
CA PRO A 121 -5.92 21.54 1.11
C PRO A 121 -7.31 21.94 1.62
N LEU A 122 -7.54 21.77 2.93
CA LEU A 122 -8.80 22.06 3.62
C LEU A 122 -10.00 21.20 3.17
N GLN A 123 -9.78 20.13 2.42
CA GLN A 123 -10.82 19.15 2.11
C GLN A 123 -11.34 18.51 3.40
N ASP A 124 -12.66 18.54 3.63
CA ASP A 124 -13.27 18.22 4.93
C ASP A 124 -14.06 16.90 4.97
N ASN A 125 -14.07 16.16 3.87
CA ASN A 125 -14.83 14.93 3.72
C ASN A 125 -13.98 13.64 3.73
N LEU A 126 -12.66 13.76 3.95
CA LEU A 126 -11.76 12.62 3.98
C LEU A 126 -11.71 11.95 5.35
N THR A 127 -11.61 10.63 5.33
CA THR A 127 -11.40 9.79 6.52
C THR A 127 -10.00 9.19 6.53
N TYR A 128 -9.57 8.64 7.68
CA TYR A 128 -8.32 7.87 7.74
C TYR A 128 -8.32 6.70 6.74
N LYS A 129 -9.46 6.05 6.56
CA LYS A 129 -9.62 4.95 5.59
C LYS A 129 -9.37 5.42 4.16
N ASP A 130 -9.94 6.56 3.77
CA ASP A 130 -9.74 7.13 2.44
C ASP A 130 -8.27 7.47 2.21
N CYS A 131 -7.59 8.05 3.20
CA CYS A 131 -6.16 8.35 3.13
C CYS A 131 -5.31 7.08 3.03
N LEU A 132 -5.65 6.00 3.73
CA LEU A 132 -4.94 4.72 3.60
C LEU A 132 -5.10 4.12 2.20
N TYR A 133 -6.30 4.18 1.60
CA TYR A 133 -6.50 3.76 0.21
C TYR A 133 -5.74 4.66 -0.77
N ALA A 134 -5.78 5.98 -0.59
CA ALA A 134 -5.03 6.93 -1.39
C ALA A 134 -3.51 6.72 -1.27
N LEU A 135 -3.02 6.38 -0.07
CA LEU A 135 -1.63 6.04 0.19
C LEU A 135 -1.18 4.82 -0.62
N MET A 136 -1.97 3.74 -0.59
CA MET A 136 -1.53 2.43 -1.06
C MET A 136 -1.89 2.13 -2.53
N LEU A 137 -2.97 2.68 -3.07
CA LEU A 137 -3.42 2.38 -4.44
C LEU A 137 -2.75 3.31 -5.46
N PRO A 138 -3.00 4.64 -5.48
CA PRO A 138 -2.30 5.54 -6.38
C PRO A 138 -0.94 6.01 -5.84
N SER A 139 -0.53 5.52 -4.65
CA SER A 139 0.73 5.94 -4.00
C SER A 139 0.78 7.43 -3.65
N ALA A 140 -0.35 8.03 -3.26
CA ALA A 140 -0.47 9.47 -3.04
C ALA A 140 0.48 9.99 -1.95
N CYS A 141 1.29 10.97 -2.30
CA CYS A 141 2.27 11.57 -1.40
C CYS A 141 1.61 12.50 -0.38
N GLU A 142 0.59 13.25 -0.80
CA GLU A 142 -0.21 14.10 0.10
C GLU A 142 -0.97 13.26 1.14
N ALA A 143 -1.49 12.08 0.76
CA ALA A 143 -2.13 11.18 1.71
C ALA A 143 -1.15 10.67 2.79
N ALA A 144 0.12 10.45 2.43
CA ALA A 144 1.17 10.10 3.39
C ALA A 144 1.38 11.22 4.42
N ASN A 145 1.49 12.47 3.97
CA ASN A 145 1.65 13.61 4.86
C ASN A 145 0.41 13.89 5.71
N ILE A 146 -0.80 13.72 5.15
CA ILE A 146 -2.06 13.86 5.90
C ILE A 146 -2.14 12.82 7.03
N LEU A 147 -1.82 11.56 6.76
CA LEU A 147 -1.75 10.53 7.79
C LEU A 147 -0.69 10.88 8.84
N ALA A 148 0.49 11.29 8.40
CA ALA A 148 1.59 11.67 9.28
C ALA A 148 1.23 12.85 10.18
N TYR A 149 0.59 13.89 9.65
CA TYR A 149 0.12 15.04 10.40
C TYR A 149 -0.86 14.63 11.49
N ASN A 150 -1.92 13.94 11.12
CA ASN A 150 -2.99 13.60 12.03
C ASN A 150 -2.56 12.62 13.13
N ILE A 151 -1.80 11.59 12.79
CA ILE A 151 -1.32 10.58 13.74
C ILE A 151 -0.19 11.15 14.61
N GLY A 152 0.64 12.01 14.04
CA GLY A 152 1.67 12.75 14.77
C GLY A 152 1.13 13.82 15.72
N GLY A 153 -0.20 14.01 15.78
CA GLY A 153 -0.83 15.02 16.64
C GLY A 153 -0.54 16.45 16.16
N GLY A 154 -0.64 16.69 14.87
CA GLY A 154 -0.37 17.96 14.21
C GLY A 154 1.11 18.15 13.80
N SER A 155 1.91 17.07 13.80
CA SER A 155 3.35 17.18 13.48
C SER A 155 3.84 16.01 12.62
N ILE A 156 4.11 16.28 11.34
CA ILE A 156 4.74 15.32 10.42
C ILE A 156 6.10 14.86 10.96
N THR A 157 6.90 15.78 11.51
CA THR A 157 8.21 15.45 12.08
C THR A 157 8.12 14.42 13.21
N LYS A 158 7.11 14.54 14.08
CA LYS A 158 6.89 13.58 15.16
C LYS A 158 6.55 12.20 14.60
N PHE A 159 5.72 12.13 13.56
CA PHE A 159 5.39 10.87 12.88
C PHE A 159 6.63 10.22 12.24
N ILE A 160 7.50 11.01 11.60
CA ILE A 160 8.77 10.52 11.06
C ILE A 160 9.64 9.94 12.17
N GLY A 161 9.63 10.55 13.36
CA GLY A 161 10.27 9.98 14.55
C GLY A 161 9.73 8.59 14.88
N MET A 162 8.40 8.40 14.85
CA MET A 162 7.76 7.10 15.09
C MET A 162 8.17 6.07 14.04
N MET A 163 8.27 6.45 12.75
CA MET A 163 8.77 5.56 11.69
C MET A 163 10.20 5.09 11.96
N ASN A 164 11.08 5.99 12.41
CA ASN A 164 12.47 5.66 12.72
C ASN A 164 12.59 4.80 13.99
N GLU A 165 11.74 5.01 14.98
CA GLU A 165 11.66 4.13 16.17
C GLU A 165 11.19 2.73 15.78
N LYS A 166 10.15 2.62 14.95
CA LYS A 166 9.67 1.33 14.43
C LYS A 166 10.74 0.61 13.60
N ALA A 167 11.48 1.31 12.76
CA ALA A 167 12.59 0.72 12.02
C ALA A 167 13.63 0.09 12.96
N LYS A 168 14.00 0.77 14.04
CA LYS A 168 14.92 0.23 15.05
C LYS A 168 14.33 -0.98 15.78
N GLU A 169 13.05 -0.91 16.17
CA GLU A 169 12.32 -2.02 16.80
C GLU A 169 12.35 -3.28 15.91
N LEU A 170 12.18 -3.11 14.60
CA LEU A 170 12.23 -4.18 13.61
C LEU A 170 13.67 -4.63 13.27
N GLY A 171 14.70 -4.05 13.88
CA GLY A 171 16.09 -4.39 13.62
C GLY A 171 16.70 -3.73 12.36
N CYS A 172 15.97 -2.82 11.71
CA CYS A 172 16.45 -2.09 10.53
C CYS A 172 17.41 -0.97 10.92
N THR A 173 18.59 -1.32 11.45
CA THR A 173 19.56 -0.38 12.03
C THR A 173 20.22 0.55 11.01
N GLY A 174 20.17 0.22 9.74
CA GLY A 174 20.69 1.03 8.63
C GLY A 174 19.66 1.98 8.01
N THR A 175 18.39 1.91 8.46
CA THR A 175 17.27 2.68 7.92
C THR A 175 17.13 4.04 8.61
N ASN A 176 16.85 5.07 7.82
CA ASN A 176 16.51 6.40 8.35
C ASN A 176 15.47 7.07 7.45
N PHE A 177 14.26 7.25 7.97
CA PHE A 177 13.19 7.98 7.29
C PHE A 177 13.32 9.49 7.56
N VAL A 178 13.07 10.29 6.53
CA VAL A 178 13.08 11.76 6.59
C VAL A 178 11.77 12.39 6.14
N ASN A 179 10.92 11.59 5.52
CA ASN A 179 9.54 11.95 5.16
C ASN A 179 8.65 10.70 5.19
N ALA A 180 7.34 10.89 5.02
CA ALA A 180 6.36 9.80 5.06
C ALA A 180 6.05 9.19 3.68
N HIS A 181 6.55 9.77 2.60
CA HIS A 181 6.13 9.44 1.21
C HIS A 181 7.23 8.82 0.34
N GLY A 182 8.51 9.02 0.69
CA GLY A 182 9.65 8.42 -0.01
C GLY A 182 10.19 9.22 -1.20
N LEU A 183 9.70 10.43 -1.44
CA LEU A 183 10.35 11.33 -2.40
C LEU A 183 11.72 11.74 -1.83
N HIS A 184 12.73 11.72 -2.68
CA HIS A 184 14.07 12.18 -2.32
C HIS A 184 14.40 13.45 -3.11
N ASN A 185 15.27 14.26 -2.54
CA ASN A 185 15.79 15.45 -3.18
C ASN A 185 17.31 15.34 -3.20
N ASP A 186 17.91 15.29 -4.38
CA ASP A 186 19.37 15.14 -4.55
C ASP A 186 20.15 16.31 -3.95
N ASN A 187 19.51 17.47 -3.75
CA ASN A 187 20.09 18.63 -3.10
C ASN A 187 20.03 18.61 -1.56
N ARG A 188 19.28 17.67 -0.98
CA ARG A 188 19.26 17.38 0.46
C ARG A 188 19.77 15.95 0.63
N PRO A 189 21.01 15.74 1.08
CA PRO A 189 21.52 14.39 1.27
C PRO A 189 20.70 13.68 2.34
N ILE A 190 19.72 12.91 1.87
CA ILE A 190 18.94 12.02 2.71
C ILE A 190 19.75 10.73 2.82
N PRO A 191 20.07 10.26 4.02
CA PRO A 191 20.75 8.99 4.16
C PRO A 191 19.93 7.90 3.45
N ALA A 192 20.55 7.18 2.55
CA ALA A 192 19.95 6.05 1.89
C ALA A 192 19.44 5.06 2.95
N THR A 193 18.19 4.64 2.79
CA THR A 193 17.56 3.68 3.70
C THR A 193 17.77 2.28 3.14
N GLY A 194 18.48 1.45 3.87
CA GLY A 194 18.52 0.01 3.63
C GLY A 194 18.06 -0.68 4.91
N CYS A 195 17.13 -1.61 4.78
CA CYS A 195 16.88 -2.59 5.85
C CYS A 195 17.96 -3.64 5.87
#